data_bf578f1db2a7add454e9eefbf6956c41
#
_entry.id   bf578f1db2a7add454e9eefbf6956c41
#
_cell.length_a   1.000
_cell.length_b   1.000
_cell.length_c   1.000
_cell.angle_alpha   90.00
_cell.angle_beta   90.00
_cell.angle_gamma   90.00
#
_symmetry.space_group_name_H-M   'P 1'
#
loop_
_entity.id
_entity.type
_entity.pdbx_description
1 polymer ?
#
loop_
_entity_poly.entity_id
_entity_poly.type
_entity_poly.pdbx_seq_one_letter_code
_entity_poly.pdbx_strand_id
1 'polypeptide(L)'
;MNGYGQGKNVTSVVRGTGAQFRHRAAQARRRLLSPLTLRVLAINVLALAILVGGLLFLGQYRESLFEAKVAALSTNGAIIAGALGEGAVGGPPESIALHVEIATDFVRRLSQLTGTRVRLFDESGLLVADSRVLLSGDREVRARMLVPPVDEGYVSRVLGEISDFFSELLPFGRALPLYREPTRAVASHFPEVVRALGGEADNAQRRTADGGIMVTVAIPVQRFKKVLGALLLSASGEDIEAGVREVRLAILQVFVLAFAITVMLSIYLAATIARPIRRLAEVADVVRRGPTRRVQIPDFTSRRDEIGELSGALGDMTAALYDRIEAIEAFAADVAHEVRNPITSISSAVELLAQGGDPERQVKLTTIIQEDVARLDRLIGDIADASRVDAELARAEIEAVDLTQLIRVLVGIQRETGSGASPKIDVDVGNDVALVVEGIEGRLGQVMRNLLANAVTFSPKDGRIQIRVSRAEGRARITVEDDGPGIPEGMCEAIFERFYTERPESEAFGGHSGLGLSISRQIVAAHGGSIRAENRPNESGKVVGARFIVDLPLPD
;
A
#
# COMPACT_ATOMS: atom_id res chain seq x y z
N MET A 1 54.11 28.20 34.15
CA MET A 1 54.26 26.73 34.32
C MET A 1 52.85 26.13 34.28
N ASN A 2 52.65 25.23 33.33
CA ASN A 2 51.63 24.18 33.22
C ASN A 2 50.17 24.61 33.19
N GLY A 3 49.37 24.40 32.19
CA GLY A 3 49.40 23.42 31.07
C GLY A 3 48.51 22.22 31.36
N TYR A 4 47.58 21.89 30.42
CA TYR A 4 46.67 20.75 30.35
C TYR A 4 45.30 21.01 31.01
N GLY A 5 44.14 20.80 30.32
CA GLY A 5 43.84 20.03 29.17
C GLY A 5 42.36 20.15 28.81
N GLN A 6 42.07 20.43 27.58
CA GLN A 6 40.71 20.24 27.00
C GLN A 6 40.86 19.47 25.69
N GLY A 7 40.67 18.19 25.77
CA GLY A 7 40.67 17.30 24.66
C GLY A 7 39.75 16.10 24.88
N LYS A 8 38.44 16.30 24.92
CA LYS A 8 37.46 15.21 24.85
C LYS A 8 36.09 15.83 24.52
N ASN A 9 35.71 15.91 23.25
CA ASN A 9 34.31 15.94 22.84
C ASN A 9 34.11 16.13 21.32
N VAL A 10 35.07 15.73 20.47
CA VAL A 10 34.88 15.83 19.00
C VAL A 10 34.51 14.47 18.35
N THR A 11 34.69 13.36 19.04
CA THR A 11 34.48 12.00 18.49
C THR A 11 33.05 11.46 18.65
N SER A 12 32.17 12.11 19.41
CA SER A 12 30.76 11.65 19.59
C SER A 12 29.79 12.20 18.55
N VAL A 13 30.08 13.31 17.91
CA VAL A 13 29.18 13.94 16.91
C VAL A 13 29.26 13.25 15.55
N VAL A 14 30.41 12.66 15.18
CA VAL A 14 30.60 12.02 13.85
C VAL A 14 29.97 10.61 13.78
N ARG A 15 29.75 9.94 14.92
CA ARG A 15 29.09 8.61 14.93
C ARG A 15 27.56 8.66 14.77
N GLY A 16 26.92 9.77 15.09
CA GLY A 16 25.47 9.94 14.98
C GLY A 16 24.96 10.12 13.53
N THR A 17 25.72 10.78 12.69
CA THR A 17 25.35 11.08 11.30
C THR A 17 25.44 9.86 10.39
N GLY A 18 26.39 8.94 10.62
CA GLY A 18 26.53 7.72 9.82
C GLY A 18 25.39 6.69 10.04
N ALA A 19 24.86 6.62 11.26
CA ALA A 19 23.72 5.73 11.58
C ALA A 19 22.41 6.24 10.98
N GLN A 20 22.17 7.56 10.99
CA GLN A 20 21.01 8.17 10.37
C GLN A 20 21.02 8.06 8.83
N PHE A 21 22.19 8.17 8.18
CA PHE A 21 22.35 7.96 6.74
C PHE A 21 22.11 6.51 6.34
N ARG A 22 22.61 5.54 7.11
CA ARG A 22 22.37 4.10 6.87
C ARG A 22 20.89 3.72 7.09
N HIS A 23 20.23 4.29 8.09
CA HIS A 23 18.79 4.08 8.30
C HIS A 23 17.94 4.68 7.18
N ARG A 24 18.28 5.87 6.68
CA ARG A 24 17.61 6.49 5.53
C ARG A 24 17.84 5.71 4.23
N ALA A 25 19.05 5.20 4.01
CA ALA A 25 19.36 4.37 2.84
C ALA A 25 18.66 2.99 2.90
N ALA A 26 18.55 2.37 4.08
CA ALA A 26 17.83 1.12 4.28
C ALA A 26 16.30 1.30 4.14
N GLN A 27 15.75 2.43 4.61
CA GLN A 27 14.35 2.79 4.39
C GLN A 27 14.04 3.13 2.93
N ALA A 28 14.97 3.79 2.22
CA ALA A 28 14.84 4.05 0.78
C ALA A 28 14.87 2.75 -0.04
N ARG A 29 15.72 1.78 0.31
CA ARG A 29 15.73 0.43 -0.33
C ARG A 29 14.46 -0.37 -0.07
N ARG A 30 13.90 -0.34 1.14
CA ARG A 30 12.60 -0.98 1.45
C ARG A 30 11.43 -0.29 0.72
N ARG A 31 11.55 1.01 0.41
CA ARG A 31 10.52 1.75 -0.36
C ARG A 31 10.49 1.40 -1.84
N LEU A 32 11.62 0.95 -2.43
CA LEU A 32 11.70 0.51 -3.84
C LEU A 32 11.07 -0.88 -4.08
N LEU A 33 10.89 -1.70 -3.05
CA LEU A 33 10.34 -3.05 -3.11
C LEU A 33 9.00 -3.17 -2.36
N SER A 34 8.19 -2.11 -2.38
CA SER A 34 6.82 -2.22 -1.84
C SER A 34 6.03 -3.27 -2.64
N PRO A 35 5.13 -4.05 -2.00
CA PRO A 35 4.28 -5.02 -2.70
C PRO A 35 3.52 -4.40 -3.87
N LEU A 36 3.21 -3.12 -3.79
CA LEU A 36 2.54 -2.35 -4.83
C LEU A 36 3.49 -2.08 -6.01
N THR A 37 4.75 -1.73 -5.74
CA THR A 37 5.80 -1.57 -6.76
C THR A 37 6.08 -2.89 -7.46
N LEU A 38 6.08 -4.01 -6.72
CA LEU A 38 6.26 -5.35 -7.29
C LEU A 38 5.10 -5.74 -8.22
N ARG A 39 3.86 -5.40 -7.89
CA ARG A 39 2.69 -5.61 -8.75
C ARG A 39 2.77 -4.78 -10.04
N VAL A 40 3.16 -3.52 -9.94
CA VAL A 40 3.39 -2.66 -11.12
C VAL A 40 4.53 -3.21 -11.98
N LEU A 41 5.60 -3.70 -11.36
CA LEU A 41 6.72 -4.33 -12.07
C LEU A 41 6.28 -5.63 -12.76
N ALA A 42 5.47 -6.47 -12.11
CA ALA A 42 4.96 -7.72 -12.69
C ALA A 42 4.14 -7.48 -13.97
N ILE A 43 3.36 -6.40 -14.02
CA ILE A 43 2.60 -6.03 -15.22
C ILE A 43 3.57 -5.64 -16.36
N ASN A 44 4.67 -4.93 -16.06
CA ASN A 44 5.69 -4.57 -17.05
C ASN A 44 6.47 -5.80 -17.56
N VAL A 45 6.68 -6.81 -16.72
CA VAL A 45 7.30 -8.09 -17.09
C VAL A 45 6.46 -8.84 -18.13
N LEU A 46 5.13 -8.70 -18.11
CA LEU A 46 4.26 -9.34 -19.09
C LEU A 46 4.53 -8.82 -20.52
N ALA A 47 4.69 -7.52 -20.71
CA ALA A 47 5.03 -6.95 -22.02
C ALA A 47 6.39 -7.48 -22.52
N LEU A 48 7.37 -7.57 -21.62
CA LEU A 48 8.68 -8.16 -21.95
C LEU A 48 8.58 -9.65 -22.30
N ALA A 49 7.74 -10.41 -21.60
CA ALA A 49 7.51 -11.82 -21.89
C ALA A 49 6.86 -12.04 -23.26
N ILE A 50 5.94 -11.15 -23.66
CA ILE A 50 5.35 -11.16 -25.02
C ILE A 50 6.44 -10.93 -26.07
N LEU A 51 7.34 -9.98 -25.85
CA LEU A 51 8.44 -9.70 -26.76
C LEU A 51 9.38 -10.90 -26.89
N VAL A 52 9.83 -11.46 -25.77
CA VAL A 52 10.73 -12.62 -25.77
C VAL A 52 10.07 -13.84 -26.40
N GLY A 53 8.80 -14.13 -26.05
CA GLY A 53 8.04 -15.22 -26.66
C GLY A 53 7.85 -15.03 -28.16
N GLY A 54 7.58 -13.82 -28.60
CA GLY A 54 7.47 -13.46 -30.02
C GLY A 54 8.79 -13.66 -30.78
N LEU A 55 9.93 -13.28 -30.19
CA LEU A 55 11.26 -13.51 -30.81
C LEU A 55 11.60 -14.99 -30.94
N LEU A 56 11.28 -15.80 -29.93
CA LEU A 56 11.45 -17.26 -30.00
C LEU A 56 10.56 -17.89 -31.07
N PHE A 57 9.31 -17.46 -31.14
CA PHE A 57 8.37 -17.90 -32.16
C PHE A 57 8.86 -17.53 -33.57
N LEU A 58 9.42 -16.33 -33.75
CA LEU A 58 9.96 -15.88 -35.03
C LEU A 58 11.11 -16.78 -35.51
N GLY A 59 11.96 -17.25 -34.58
CA GLY A 59 13.03 -18.21 -34.89
C GLY A 59 12.50 -19.53 -35.42
N GLN A 60 11.50 -20.11 -34.75
CA GLN A 60 10.83 -21.34 -35.19
C GLN A 60 10.08 -21.18 -36.50
N TYR A 61 9.38 -20.06 -36.68
CA TYR A 61 8.64 -19.77 -37.89
C TYR A 61 9.56 -19.69 -39.09
N ARG A 62 10.70 -19.01 -38.97
CA ARG A 62 11.72 -18.94 -40.01
C ARG A 62 12.24 -20.33 -40.41
N GLU A 63 12.55 -21.20 -39.43
CA GLU A 63 13.01 -22.57 -39.70
C GLU A 63 11.96 -23.39 -40.42
N SER A 64 10.71 -23.28 -39.98
CA SER A 64 9.56 -23.97 -40.64
C SER A 64 9.36 -23.54 -42.10
N LEU A 65 9.47 -22.24 -42.40
CA LEU A 65 9.40 -21.74 -43.78
C LEU A 65 10.57 -22.26 -44.64
N PHE A 66 11.76 -22.34 -44.06
CA PHE A 66 12.91 -22.92 -44.72
C PHE A 66 12.72 -24.41 -45.04
N GLU A 67 12.32 -25.21 -44.04
CA GLU A 67 12.05 -26.65 -44.24
C GLU A 67 10.98 -26.89 -45.31
N ALA A 68 9.92 -26.10 -45.28
CA ALA A 68 8.87 -26.17 -46.29
C ALA A 68 9.39 -25.87 -47.70
N LYS A 69 10.29 -24.86 -47.83
CA LYS A 69 10.94 -24.51 -49.09
C LYS A 69 11.84 -25.62 -49.61
N VAL A 70 12.67 -26.18 -48.69
CA VAL A 70 13.55 -27.32 -49.01
C VAL A 70 12.72 -28.53 -49.45
N ALA A 71 11.63 -28.85 -48.76
CA ALA A 71 10.76 -29.97 -49.12
C ALA A 71 10.11 -29.79 -50.49
N ALA A 72 9.64 -28.56 -50.79
CA ALA A 72 9.11 -28.24 -52.11
C ALA A 72 10.14 -28.38 -53.22
N LEU A 73 11.37 -27.84 -53.00
CA LEU A 73 12.44 -27.98 -53.96
C LEU A 73 12.90 -29.43 -54.10
N SER A 74 12.96 -30.19 -53.05
CA SER A 74 13.30 -31.62 -53.07
C SER A 74 12.30 -32.44 -53.85
N THR A 75 11.00 -32.16 -53.65
CA THR A 75 9.94 -32.83 -54.40
C THR A 75 10.03 -32.52 -55.90
N ASN A 76 10.14 -31.23 -56.26
CA ASN A 76 10.32 -30.82 -57.65
C ASN A 76 11.59 -31.42 -58.29
N GLY A 77 12.67 -31.41 -57.53
CA GLY A 77 13.95 -31.97 -58.01
C GLY A 77 13.92 -33.47 -58.16
N ALA A 78 13.24 -34.20 -57.26
CA ALA A 78 13.08 -35.65 -57.40
C ALA A 78 12.27 -36.04 -58.66
N ILE A 79 11.23 -35.25 -58.99
CA ILE A 79 10.43 -35.43 -60.20
C ILE A 79 11.31 -35.20 -61.45
N ILE A 80 12.09 -34.11 -61.46
CA ILE A 80 13.01 -33.79 -62.56
C ILE A 80 14.12 -34.84 -62.70
N ALA A 81 14.75 -35.24 -61.58
CA ALA A 81 15.80 -36.25 -61.53
C ALA A 81 15.30 -37.63 -62.01
N GLY A 82 14.10 -38.02 -61.60
CA GLY A 82 13.45 -39.24 -62.07
C GLY A 82 13.20 -39.22 -63.57
N ALA A 83 12.61 -38.11 -64.07
CA ALA A 83 12.35 -37.95 -65.52
C ALA A 83 13.66 -37.96 -66.36
N LEU A 84 14.72 -37.36 -65.84
CA LEU A 84 16.05 -37.41 -66.48
C LEU A 84 16.64 -38.82 -66.48
N GLY A 85 16.51 -39.55 -65.33
CA GLY A 85 17.03 -40.92 -65.17
C GLY A 85 16.31 -41.93 -66.11
N GLU A 86 15.06 -41.68 -66.46
CA GLU A 86 14.30 -42.53 -67.38
C GLU A 86 14.38 -42.07 -68.83
N GLY A 87 14.27 -40.75 -69.10
CA GLY A 87 14.08 -40.22 -70.44
C GLY A 87 15.35 -39.73 -71.12
N ALA A 88 16.41 -39.39 -70.37
CA ALA A 88 17.62 -38.79 -70.94
C ALA A 88 18.87 -39.71 -70.84
N VAL A 89 18.64 -40.97 -70.64
CA VAL A 89 19.74 -41.98 -70.43
C VAL A 89 19.69 -43.03 -71.53
N GLY A 90 20.80 -43.31 -72.15
CA GLY A 90 20.93 -44.35 -73.20
C GLY A 90 22.23 -45.20 -73.00
N GLY A 91 22.25 -46.34 -73.71
CA GLY A 91 23.36 -47.29 -73.61
C GLY A 91 23.00 -48.63 -73.06
N PRO A 92 23.79 -49.67 -73.29
CA PRO A 92 23.59 -50.98 -72.67
C PRO A 92 23.82 -50.91 -71.15
N PRO A 93 23.29 -51.83 -70.35
CA PRO A 93 23.35 -51.79 -68.88
C PRO A 93 24.73 -51.59 -68.26
N GLU A 94 25.77 -51.96 -68.98
CA GLU A 94 27.18 -51.88 -68.56
C GLU A 94 27.82 -50.50 -68.84
N SER A 95 27.24 -49.68 -69.78
CA SER A 95 27.77 -48.39 -70.15
C SER A 95 26.69 -47.30 -70.24
N ILE A 96 25.85 -47.25 -69.21
CA ILE A 96 24.78 -46.26 -69.12
C ILE A 96 25.38 -44.88 -68.89
N ALA A 97 25.09 -43.93 -69.81
CA ALA A 97 25.53 -42.56 -69.71
C ALA A 97 24.35 -41.57 -70.00
N LEU A 98 24.47 -40.36 -69.55
CA LEU A 98 23.52 -39.29 -69.73
C LEU A 98 23.67 -38.70 -71.17
N HIS A 99 22.59 -38.69 -71.98
CA HIS A 99 22.59 -38.01 -73.26
C HIS A 99 22.45 -36.50 -73.05
N VAL A 100 23.53 -35.77 -73.28
CA VAL A 100 23.65 -34.33 -72.97
C VAL A 100 22.56 -33.52 -73.68
N GLU A 101 22.27 -33.76 -74.92
CA GLU A 101 21.26 -33.01 -75.72
C GLU A 101 19.83 -33.21 -75.18
N ILE A 102 19.46 -34.45 -74.90
CA ILE A 102 18.17 -34.78 -74.32
C ILE A 102 18.02 -34.22 -72.93
N ALA A 103 19.04 -34.40 -72.11
CA ALA A 103 19.06 -33.88 -70.72
C ALA A 103 18.94 -32.34 -70.67
N THR A 104 19.60 -31.66 -71.59
CA THR A 104 19.54 -30.20 -71.74
C THR A 104 18.12 -29.73 -72.09
N ASP A 105 17.44 -30.44 -73.00
CA ASP A 105 16.05 -30.11 -73.41
C ASP A 105 15.05 -30.37 -72.24
N PHE A 106 15.25 -31.46 -71.50
CA PHE A 106 14.48 -31.72 -70.29
C PHE A 106 14.67 -30.63 -69.22
N VAL A 107 15.92 -30.25 -68.93
CA VAL A 107 16.19 -29.16 -67.97
C VAL A 107 15.54 -27.86 -68.41
N ARG A 108 15.61 -27.51 -69.69
CA ARG A 108 14.95 -26.31 -70.24
C ARG A 108 13.44 -26.31 -70.01
N ARG A 109 12.76 -27.39 -70.43
CA ARG A 109 11.29 -27.49 -70.33
C ARG A 109 10.80 -27.53 -68.88
N LEU A 110 11.43 -28.36 -68.04
CA LEU A 110 10.99 -28.52 -66.65
C LEU A 110 11.31 -27.30 -65.78
N SER A 111 12.37 -26.59 -66.05
CA SER A 111 12.68 -25.35 -65.35
C SER A 111 11.71 -24.21 -65.65
N GLN A 112 11.12 -24.18 -66.88
CA GLN A 112 10.03 -23.23 -67.22
C GLN A 112 8.76 -23.50 -66.42
N LEU A 113 8.42 -24.76 -66.16
CA LEU A 113 7.24 -25.15 -65.41
C LEU A 113 7.39 -24.88 -63.89
N THR A 114 8.56 -25.08 -63.34
CA THR A 114 8.81 -24.97 -61.91
C THR A 114 9.26 -23.55 -61.47
N GLY A 115 9.65 -22.69 -62.42
CA GLY A 115 10.15 -21.35 -62.13
C GLY A 115 11.46 -21.31 -61.31
N THR A 116 12.11 -22.48 -61.14
CA THR A 116 13.32 -22.61 -60.34
C THR A 116 14.54 -22.71 -61.22
N ARG A 117 15.69 -22.16 -60.82
CA ARG A 117 16.93 -22.38 -61.54
C ARG A 117 17.45 -23.80 -61.31
N VAL A 118 17.64 -24.51 -62.41
CA VAL A 118 18.09 -25.92 -62.41
C VAL A 118 19.46 -26.00 -63.12
N ARG A 119 20.43 -26.66 -62.47
CA ARG A 119 21.76 -26.99 -63.01
C ARG A 119 21.95 -28.49 -62.91
N LEU A 120 22.41 -29.06 -64.00
CA LEU A 120 22.70 -30.48 -64.11
C LEU A 120 24.23 -30.68 -64.21
N PHE A 121 24.76 -31.52 -63.34
CA PHE A 121 26.15 -31.95 -63.34
C PHE A 121 26.24 -33.41 -63.73
N ASP A 122 27.28 -33.77 -64.49
CA ASP A 122 27.59 -35.18 -64.81
C ASP A 122 28.29 -35.92 -63.63
N GLU A 123 28.56 -37.19 -63.83
CA GLU A 123 29.28 -38.01 -62.81
C GLU A 123 30.68 -37.52 -62.46
N SER A 124 31.33 -36.76 -63.39
CA SER A 124 32.64 -36.15 -63.17
C SER A 124 32.55 -34.80 -62.44
N GLY A 125 31.35 -34.31 -62.20
CA GLY A 125 31.07 -33.03 -61.54
C GLY A 125 31.17 -31.83 -62.49
N LEU A 126 31.18 -32.01 -63.82
CA LEU A 126 31.14 -30.92 -64.77
C LEU A 126 29.70 -30.47 -65.03
N LEU A 127 29.50 -29.17 -65.27
CA LEU A 127 28.18 -28.61 -65.56
C LEU A 127 27.79 -28.99 -66.98
N VAL A 128 26.66 -29.73 -67.13
CA VAL A 128 26.10 -30.16 -68.40
C VAL A 128 25.05 -29.15 -68.92
N ALA A 129 24.19 -28.67 -68.02
CA ALA A 129 23.13 -27.74 -68.38
C ALA A 129 22.83 -26.74 -67.24
N ASP A 130 22.55 -25.49 -67.57
CA ASP A 130 22.07 -24.45 -66.68
C ASP A 130 20.83 -23.79 -67.27
N SER A 131 19.69 -23.90 -66.63
CA SER A 131 18.46 -23.35 -67.11
C SER A 131 18.52 -21.84 -67.36
N ARG A 132 19.31 -21.11 -66.58
CA ARG A 132 19.51 -19.66 -66.76
C ARG A 132 20.13 -19.33 -68.08
N VAL A 133 21.14 -20.09 -68.51
CA VAL A 133 21.83 -19.91 -69.80
C VAL A 133 20.94 -20.34 -70.95
N LEU A 134 20.20 -21.46 -70.78
CA LEU A 134 19.34 -22.03 -71.81
C LEU A 134 18.12 -21.14 -72.08
N LEU A 135 17.61 -20.40 -71.12
CA LEU A 135 16.49 -19.50 -71.24
C LEU A 135 16.87 -18.08 -71.68
N SER A 136 18.12 -17.67 -71.46
CA SER A 136 18.63 -16.33 -71.87
C SER A 136 18.88 -16.21 -73.38
N GLY A 137 18.84 -17.32 -74.16
CA GLY A 137 18.91 -17.32 -75.62
C GLY A 137 17.64 -16.78 -76.32
N ASP A 138 16.49 -16.82 -75.69
CA ASP A 138 15.24 -16.21 -76.11
C ASP A 138 15.08 -14.84 -75.45
N ARG A 139 15.43 -13.78 -76.16
CA ARG A 139 15.41 -12.39 -75.69
C ARG A 139 13.99 -11.89 -75.49
N GLU A 140 13.27 -12.33 -74.48
CA GLU A 140 12.24 -11.54 -73.85
C GLU A 140 12.81 -10.88 -72.60
N VAL A 141 13.11 -9.59 -72.74
CA VAL A 141 13.31 -8.70 -71.57
C VAL A 141 11.97 -8.60 -70.86
N ARG A 142 11.69 -9.52 -69.93
CA ARG A 142 10.59 -9.34 -69.01
C ARG A 142 10.91 -8.14 -68.13
N ALA A 143 10.34 -6.98 -68.52
CA ALA A 143 10.30 -5.83 -67.63
C ALA A 143 9.64 -6.28 -66.30
N ARG A 144 10.41 -6.43 -65.26
CA ARG A 144 9.89 -6.64 -63.91
C ARG A 144 9.13 -5.37 -63.56
N MET A 145 7.79 -5.42 -63.56
CA MET A 145 7.03 -4.30 -63.01
C MET A 145 7.51 -4.07 -61.60
N LEU A 146 8.15 -2.93 -61.38
CA LEU A 146 8.41 -2.45 -60.02
C LEU A 146 7.05 -2.30 -59.36
N VAL A 147 6.81 -3.10 -58.33
CA VAL A 147 5.65 -2.92 -57.45
C VAL A 147 5.78 -1.50 -56.91
N PRO A 148 4.74 -0.61 -57.13
CA PRO A 148 4.80 0.73 -56.57
C PRO A 148 5.02 0.59 -55.08
N PRO A 149 5.86 1.47 -54.45
CA PRO A 149 6.05 1.44 -53.02
C PRO A 149 4.66 1.54 -52.37
N VAL A 150 4.27 0.51 -51.65
CA VAL A 150 3.09 0.56 -50.81
C VAL A 150 3.33 1.73 -49.85
N ASP A 151 2.37 2.67 -49.83
CA ASP A 151 2.45 3.84 -48.94
C ASP A 151 2.38 3.30 -47.48
N GLU A 152 3.53 2.89 -46.99
CA GLU A 152 3.66 2.45 -45.60
C GLU A 152 3.40 3.67 -44.73
N GLY A 153 2.33 3.64 -43.96
CA GLY A 153 1.99 4.70 -43.04
C GLY A 153 3.19 5.04 -42.14
N TYR A 154 3.25 6.27 -41.68
CA TYR A 154 4.37 6.77 -40.83
C TYR A 154 4.75 5.80 -39.70
N VAL A 155 3.76 5.15 -39.08
CA VAL A 155 3.95 4.19 -37.98
C VAL A 155 4.66 2.93 -38.44
N SER A 156 4.32 2.36 -39.57
CA SER A 156 4.98 1.15 -40.14
C SER A 156 6.42 1.43 -40.53
N ARG A 157 6.71 2.64 -41.03
CA ARG A 157 8.06 3.05 -41.38
C ARG A 157 8.97 3.17 -40.14
N VAL A 158 8.49 3.88 -39.09
CA VAL A 158 9.23 4.00 -37.81
C VAL A 158 9.43 2.64 -37.15
N LEU A 159 8.40 1.78 -37.14
CA LEU A 159 8.52 0.42 -36.62
C LEU A 159 9.49 -0.44 -37.45
N GLY A 160 9.55 -0.23 -38.76
CA GLY A 160 10.53 -0.85 -39.65
C GLY A 160 11.95 -0.46 -39.27
N GLU A 161 12.23 0.84 -39.14
CA GLU A 161 13.57 1.35 -38.73
C GLU A 161 13.99 0.82 -37.35
N ILE A 162 13.07 0.79 -36.39
CA ILE A 162 13.32 0.19 -35.06
C ILE A 162 13.61 -1.30 -35.19
N SER A 163 12.84 -2.03 -36.01
CA SER A 163 13.05 -3.46 -36.27
C SER A 163 14.42 -3.74 -36.85
N ASP A 164 14.87 -2.93 -37.80
CA ASP A 164 16.15 -3.08 -38.47
C ASP A 164 17.32 -2.78 -37.53
N PHE A 165 17.18 -1.73 -36.70
CA PHE A 165 18.15 -1.41 -35.64
C PHE A 165 18.31 -2.58 -34.66
N PHE A 166 17.19 -3.18 -34.17
CA PHE A 166 17.26 -4.32 -33.26
C PHE A 166 17.80 -5.58 -33.95
N SER A 167 17.60 -5.76 -35.25
CA SER A 167 18.13 -6.89 -35.99
C SER A 167 19.66 -6.82 -36.18
N GLU A 168 20.21 -5.61 -36.22
CA GLU A 168 21.68 -5.39 -36.23
C GLU A 168 22.28 -5.57 -34.83
N LEU A 169 21.59 -5.10 -33.79
CA LEU A 169 22.07 -5.18 -32.41
C LEU A 169 22.06 -6.61 -31.85
N LEU A 170 21.09 -7.42 -32.28
CA LEU A 170 20.88 -8.79 -31.81
C LEU A 170 20.86 -9.73 -33.04
N PRO A 171 22.01 -10.20 -33.53
CA PRO A 171 22.06 -11.11 -34.67
C PRO A 171 21.49 -12.49 -34.26
N PHE A 172 20.16 -12.64 -34.30
CA PHE A 172 19.49 -13.93 -34.15
C PHE A 172 19.62 -14.73 -35.45
N GLY A 173 20.78 -15.36 -35.69
CA GLY A 173 20.93 -16.26 -36.82
C GLY A 173 22.36 -16.77 -36.95
N ARG A 174 22.50 -18.02 -37.41
CA ARG A 174 23.83 -18.54 -37.84
C ARG A 174 24.33 -17.70 -39.00
N ALA A 175 25.60 -17.31 -38.96
CA ALA A 175 26.24 -16.67 -40.09
C ALA A 175 26.18 -17.60 -41.29
N LEU A 176 25.35 -17.24 -42.29
CA LEU A 176 25.24 -18.02 -43.53
C LEU A 176 26.47 -17.75 -44.40
N PRO A 177 27.04 -18.78 -45.02
CA PRO A 177 28.14 -18.61 -45.98
C PRO A 177 27.70 -17.76 -47.16
N LEU A 178 28.61 -16.91 -47.67
CA LEU A 178 28.29 -16.04 -48.80
C LEU A 178 28.19 -16.88 -50.10
N TYR A 179 27.08 -16.71 -50.80
CA TYR A 179 26.90 -17.27 -52.15
C TYR A 179 27.73 -16.46 -53.13
N ARG A 180 28.74 -17.12 -53.75
CA ARG A 180 29.47 -16.55 -54.89
C ARG A 180 29.15 -17.35 -56.12
N GLU A 181 28.64 -16.70 -57.13
CA GLU A 181 28.35 -17.36 -58.41
C GLU A 181 29.71 -17.63 -59.11
N PRO A 182 30.08 -18.89 -59.33
CA PRO A 182 31.34 -19.19 -59.99
C PRO A 182 31.25 -18.93 -61.49
N THR A 183 32.29 -18.38 -62.11
CA THR A 183 32.35 -18.12 -63.57
C THR A 183 32.23 -19.42 -64.39
N ARG A 184 32.73 -20.54 -63.85
CA ARG A 184 32.51 -21.90 -64.32
C ARG A 184 32.02 -22.74 -63.14
N ALA A 185 30.78 -23.16 -63.19
CA ALA A 185 30.22 -24.00 -62.15
C ALA A 185 30.75 -25.42 -62.26
N VAL A 186 31.38 -25.92 -61.16
CA VAL A 186 31.87 -27.29 -60.98
C VAL A 186 31.27 -27.82 -59.67
N ALA A 187 31.04 -29.09 -59.57
CA ALA A 187 30.47 -29.73 -58.38
C ALA A 187 31.22 -29.38 -57.08
N SER A 188 32.54 -29.20 -57.13
CA SER A 188 33.37 -28.84 -55.97
C SER A 188 33.01 -27.47 -55.33
N HIS A 189 32.37 -26.57 -56.05
CA HIS A 189 31.88 -25.29 -55.51
C HIS A 189 30.61 -25.43 -54.69
N PHE A 190 29.93 -26.59 -54.76
CA PHE A 190 28.65 -26.87 -54.16
C PHE A 190 28.74 -28.19 -53.35
N PRO A 191 29.07 -28.13 -52.05
CA PRO A 191 29.21 -29.32 -51.19
C PRO A 191 27.97 -30.26 -51.25
N GLU A 192 26.79 -29.69 -51.41
CA GLU A 192 25.55 -30.43 -51.57
C GLU A 192 25.51 -31.25 -52.89
N VAL A 193 26.10 -30.72 -53.97
CA VAL A 193 26.22 -31.43 -55.24
C VAL A 193 27.22 -32.59 -55.12
N VAL A 194 28.30 -32.40 -54.40
CA VAL A 194 29.30 -33.46 -54.13
C VAL A 194 28.62 -34.63 -53.39
N ARG A 195 27.79 -34.34 -52.41
CA ARG A 195 27.03 -35.40 -51.68
C ARG A 195 25.99 -36.06 -52.58
N ALA A 196 25.30 -35.28 -53.42
CA ALA A 196 24.37 -35.83 -54.37
C ALA A 196 25.03 -36.78 -55.39
N LEU A 197 26.25 -36.45 -55.83
CA LEU A 197 27.04 -37.38 -56.64
C LEU A 197 27.46 -38.66 -55.89
N GLY A 198 27.49 -38.60 -54.56
CA GLY A 198 27.65 -39.77 -53.67
C GLY A 198 26.36 -40.58 -53.45
N GLY A 199 25.23 -40.10 -54.01
CA GLY A 199 23.93 -40.74 -53.92
C GLY A 199 23.00 -40.21 -52.82
N GLU A 200 23.39 -39.21 -52.05
CA GLU A 200 22.61 -38.62 -50.96
C GLU A 200 22.13 -37.20 -51.33
N ALA A 201 20.82 -37.00 -51.29
CA ALA A 201 20.29 -35.66 -51.48
C ALA A 201 20.67 -34.74 -50.30
N ASP A 202 21.07 -33.50 -50.58
CA ASP A 202 21.47 -32.53 -49.59
C ASP A 202 21.04 -31.11 -49.94
N ASN A 203 21.02 -30.21 -48.95
CA ASN A 203 20.61 -28.83 -49.13
C ASN A 203 21.57 -27.86 -48.47
N ALA A 204 21.58 -26.61 -48.91
CA ALA A 204 22.35 -25.56 -48.28
C ALA A 204 21.62 -24.21 -48.31
N GLN A 205 21.87 -23.40 -47.29
CA GLN A 205 21.49 -22.00 -47.24
C GLN A 205 22.72 -21.13 -47.41
N ARG A 206 22.62 -20.09 -48.23
CA ARG A 206 23.69 -19.11 -48.45
C ARG A 206 23.14 -17.70 -48.50
N ARG A 207 23.93 -16.74 -48.10
CA ARG A 207 23.55 -15.33 -48.24
C ARG A 207 24.02 -14.84 -49.59
N THR A 208 23.18 -14.16 -50.34
CA THR A 208 23.53 -13.51 -51.61
C THR A 208 24.29 -12.18 -51.34
N ALA A 209 25.02 -11.65 -52.36
CA ALA A 209 25.71 -10.38 -52.25
C ALA A 209 24.76 -9.20 -51.94
N ASP A 210 23.50 -9.29 -52.36
CA ASP A 210 22.44 -8.30 -52.10
C ASP A 210 21.83 -8.43 -50.72
N GLY A 211 22.37 -9.33 -49.84
CA GLY A 211 21.88 -9.56 -48.50
C GLY A 211 20.78 -10.59 -48.36
N GLY A 212 20.18 -11.03 -49.47
CA GLY A 212 19.09 -12.02 -49.51
C GLY A 212 19.57 -13.46 -49.22
N ILE A 213 18.61 -14.37 -49.05
CA ILE A 213 18.88 -15.80 -48.83
C ILE A 213 18.70 -16.56 -50.14
N MET A 214 19.65 -17.46 -50.44
CA MET A 214 19.57 -18.44 -51.50
C MET A 214 19.45 -19.83 -50.87
N VAL A 215 18.41 -20.58 -51.27
CA VAL A 215 18.25 -21.98 -50.89
C VAL A 215 18.61 -22.85 -52.08
N THR A 216 19.48 -23.82 -51.83
CA THR A 216 19.91 -24.78 -52.83
C THR A 216 19.62 -26.20 -52.36
N VAL A 217 19.15 -27.05 -53.26
CA VAL A 217 18.88 -28.47 -53.02
C VAL A 217 19.52 -29.27 -54.13
N ALA A 218 20.38 -30.23 -53.78
CA ALA A 218 21.03 -31.14 -54.74
C ALA A 218 20.42 -32.54 -54.62
N ILE A 219 20.06 -33.11 -55.77
CA ILE A 219 19.42 -34.42 -55.85
C ILE A 219 20.20 -35.29 -56.85
N PRO A 220 20.48 -36.57 -56.52
CA PRO A 220 21.15 -37.50 -57.42
C PRO A 220 20.22 -37.89 -58.59
N VAL A 221 20.75 -37.86 -59.81
CA VAL A 221 20.10 -38.44 -60.98
C VAL A 221 20.57 -39.89 -61.09
N GLN A 222 19.67 -40.84 -60.85
CA GLN A 222 20.02 -42.26 -60.70
C GLN A 222 19.21 -43.11 -61.67
N ARG A 223 19.84 -44.20 -62.17
CA ARG A 223 19.19 -45.30 -62.85
C ARG A 223 19.87 -46.62 -62.48
N PHE A 224 19.05 -47.64 -62.16
CA PHE A 224 19.56 -48.95 -61.73
C PHE A 224 20.60 -48.89 -60.61
N LYS A 225 20.40 -48.02 -59.60
CA LYS A 225 21.29 -47.75 -58.45
C LYS A 225 22.66 -47.14 -58.85
N LYS A 226 22.87 -46.74 -60.10
CA LYS A 226 24.05 -46.00 -60.50
C LYS A 226 23.70 -44.49 -60.56
N VAL A 227 24.54 -43.67 -59.91
CA VAL A 227 24.45 -42.20 -60.02
C VAL A 227 25.04 -41.78 -61.35
N LEU A 228 24.30 -41.10 -62.18
CA LEU A 228 24.68 -40.62 -63.49
C LEU A 228 24.97 -39.12 -63.53
N GLY A 229 24.67 -38.42 -62.44
CA GLY A 229 24.87 -36.99 -62.25
C GLY A 229 24.11 -36.46 -61.05
N ALA A 230 24.19 -35.17 -60.86
CA ALA A 230 23.49 -34.48 -59.80
C ALA A 230 22.74 -33.25 -60.32
N LEU A 231 21.53 -33.08 -59.86
CA LEU A 231 20.68 -31.96 -60.18
C LEU A 231 20.70 -30.95 -59.02
N LEU A 232 21.11 -29.70 -59.27
CA LEU A 232 21.09 -28.63 -58.28
C LEU A 232 19.97 -27.64 -58.61
N LEU A 233 18.99 -27.57 -57.73
CA LEU A 233 17.92 -26.58 -57.78
C LEU A 233 18.30 -25.40 -56.88
N SER A 234 18.06 -24.17 -57.36
CA SER A 234 18.33 -22.95 -56.60
C SER A 234 17.09 -22.04 -56.66
N ALA A 235 16.64 -21.58 -55.49
CA ALA A 235 15.55 -20.64 -55.38
C ALA A 235 15.91 -19.45 -54.45
N SER A 236 15.36 -18.29 -54.77
CA SER A 236 15.42 -17.14 -53.87
C SER A 236 14.61 -17.38 -52.62
N GLY A 237 15.12 -16.90 -51.47
CA GLY A 237 14.41 -16.90 -50.18
C GLY A 237 13.68 -15.60 -49.91
N GLU A 238 13.42 -14.77 -50.93
CA GLU A 238 12.72 -13.50 -50.77
C GLU A 238 11.33 -13.68 -50.11
N ASP A 239 10.62 -14.75 -50.46
CA ASP A 239 9.35 -15.14 -49.87
C ASP A 239 9.48 -15.50 -48.36
N ILE A 240 10.57 -16.15 -47.97
CA ILE A 240 10.88 -16.44 -46.55
C ILE A 240 11.14 -15.13 -45.80
N GLU A 241 11.96 -14.24 -46.38
CA GLU A 241 12.27 -12.95 -45.76
C GLU A 241 11.04 -12.05 -45.65
N ALA A 242 10.18 -12.03 -46.66
CA ALA A 242 8.93 -11.28 -46.65
C ALA A 242 7.99 -11.80 -45.52
N GLY A 243 7.78 -13.12 -45.46
CA GLY A 243 6.97 -13.74 -44.41
C GLY A 243 7.51 -13.48 -43.00
N VAL A 244 8.84 -13.59 -42.81
CA VAL A 244 9.49 -13.28 -41.53
C VAL A 244 9.35 -11.81 -41.16
N ARG A 245 9.44 -10.90 -42.14
CA ARG A 245 9.25 -9.44 -41.92
C ARG A 245 7.84 -9.11 -41.50
N GLU A 246 6.84 -9.69 -42.17
CA GLU A 246 5.42 -9.50 -41.83
C GLU A 246 5.13 -9.95 -40.39
N VAL A 247 5.54 -11.15 -40.00
CA VAL A 247 5.35 -11.67 -38.63
C VAL A 247 6.12 -10.84 -37.60
N ARG A 248 7.32 -10.37 -37.93
CA ARG A 248 8.11 -9.51 -37.04
C ARG A 248 7.40 -8.18 -36.77
N LEU A 249 6.84 -7.54 -37.80
CA LEU A 249 6.08 -6.31 -37.64
C LEU A 249 4.80 -6.53 -36.82
N ALA A 250 4.10 -7.64 -37.01
CA ALA A 250 2.94 -7.98 -36.20
C ALA A 250 3.29 -8.16 -34.71
N ILE A 251 4.39 -8.88 -34.43
CA ILE A 251 4.89 -9.05 -33.04
C ILE A 251 5.24 -7.69 -32.43
N LEU A 252 5.94 -6.83 -33.17
CA LEU A 252 6.32 -5.49 -32.70
C LEU A 252 5.10 -4.60 -32.43
N GLN A 253 4.07 -4.65 -33.28
CA GLN A 253 2.81 -3.91 -33.07
C GLN A 253 2.11 -4.36 -31.79
N VAL A 254 1.97 -5.67 -31.58
CA VAL A 254 1.35 -6.24 -30.37
C VAL A 254 2.16 -5.84 -29.12
N PHE A 255 3.48 -5.89 -29.20
CA PHE A 255 4.35 -5.49 -28.10
C PHE A 255 4.18 -4.00 -27.75
N VAL A 256 4.22 -3.10 -28.75
CA VAL A 256 4.08 -1.65 -28.52
C VAL A 256 2.72 -1.33 -27.91
N LEU A 257 1.66 -1.96 -28.40
CA LEU A 257 0.32 -1.79 -27.84
C LEU A 257 0.25 -2.29 -26.38
N ALA A 258 0.75 -3.49 -26.12
CA ALA A 258 0.79 -4.05 -24.77
C ALA A 258 1.63 -3.19 -23.83
N PHE A 259 2.77 -2.69 -24.29
CA PHE A 259 3.64 -1.82 -23.51
C PHE A 259 2.98 -0.47 -23.19
N ALA A 260 2.31 0.16 -24.18
CA ALA A 260 1.57 1.41 -23.98
C ALA A 260 0.45 1.26 -22.93
N ILE A 261 -0.35 0.17 -23.04
CA ILE A 261 -1.40 -0.15 -22.06
C ILE A 261 -0.79 -0.34 -20.67
N THR A 262 0.31 -1.05 -20.59
CA THR A 262 1.00 -1.34 -19.33
C THR A 262 1.53 -0.07 -18.65
N VAL A 263 2.15 0.83 -19.41
CA VAL A 263 2.63 2.13 -18.91
C VAL A 263 1.46 2.99 -18.43
N MET A 264 0.40 3.07 -19.23
CA MET A 264 -0.81 3.83 -18.88
C MET A 264 -1.44 3.31 -17.57
N LEU A 265 -1.58 1.99 -17.43
CA LEU A 265 -2.12 1.35 -16.23
C LEU A 265 -1.21 1.58 -15.01
N SER A 266 0.11 1.54 -15.21
CA SER A 266 1.08 1.81 -14.13
C SER A 266 0.98 3.25 -13.62
N ILE A 267 0.86 4.23 -14.51
CA ILE A 267 0.66 5.64 -14.17
C ILE A 267 -0.67 5.83 -13.44
N TYR A 268 -1.73 5.21 -13.94
CA TYR A 268 -3.05 5.24 -13.32
C TYR A 268 -3.03 4.69 -11.89
N LEU A 269 -2.46 3.50 -11.67
CA LEU A 269 -2.34 2.88 -10.34
C LEU A 269 -1.47 3.72 -9.40
N ALA A 270 -0.37 4.29 -9.90
CA ALA A 270 0.48 5.17 -9.11
C ALA A 270 -0.26 6.44 -8.66
N ALA A 271 -1.08 7.02 -9.53
CA ALA A 271 -1.83 8.24 -9.23
C ALA A 271 -3.02 7.98 -8.30
N THR A 272 -3.77 6.88 -8.52
CA THR A 272 -5.03 6.61 -7.82
C THR A 272 -4.86 5.86 -6.50
N ILE A 273 -3.80 5.08 -6.33
CA ILE A 273 -3.59 4.26 -5.14
C ILE A 273 -2.30 4.66 -4.41
N ALA A 274 -1.16 4.64 -5.10
CA ALA A 274 0.13 4.78 -4.42
C ALA A 274 0.34 6.17 -3.81
N ARG A 275 -0.03 7.24 -4.53
CA ARG A 275 0.13 8.62 -4.05
C ARG A 275 -0.76 8.97 -2.86
N PRO A 276 -2.09 8.66 -2.85
CA PRO A 276 -2.94 8.90 -1.68
C PRO A 276 -2.47 8.16 -0.43
N ILE A 277 -2.17 6.87 -0.54
CA ILE A 277 -1.68 6.07 0.59
C ILE A 277 -0.38 6.65 1.15
N ARG A 278 0.54 7.06 0.27
CA ARG A 278 1.80 7.66 0.70
C ARG A 278 1.58 8.98 1.45
N ARG A 279 0.65 9.85 0.97
CA ARG A 279 0.31 11.09 1.65
C ARG A 279 -0.27 10.85 3.04
N LEU A 280 -1.20 9.89 3.17
CA LEU A 280 -1.75 9.51 4.48
C LEU A 280 -0.66 8.99 5.43
N ALA A 281 0.24 8.13 4.94
CA ALA A 281 1.34 7.61 5.72
C ALA A 281 2.36 8.69 6.16
N GLU A 282 2.65 9.66 5.30
CA GLU A 282 3.53 10.79 5.62
C GLU A 282 2.91 11.66 6.73
N VAL A 283 1.61 11.95 6.65
CA VAL A 283 0.90 12.74 7.67
C VAL A 283 0.77 11.96 8.98
N ALA A 284 0.44 10.67 8.95
CA ALA A 284 0.41 9.83 10.13
C ALA A 284 1.78 9.79 10.87
N ASP A 285 2.90 9.77 10.11
CA ASP A 285 4.25 9.83 10.70
C ASP A 285 4.55 11.20 11.34
N VAL A 286 4.02 12.29 10.79
CA VAL A 286 4.11 13.63 11.41
C VAL A 286 3.31 13.69 12.70
N VAL A 287 2.07 13.20 12.72
CA VAL A 287 1.22 13.13 13.93
C VAL A 287 1.89 12.31 15.01
N ARG A 288 2.46 11.15 14.66
CA ARG A 288 3.19 10.28 15.60
C ARG A 288 4.38 10.95 16.30
N ARG A 289 5.02 11.91 15.63
CA ARG A 289 6.19 12.62 16.20
C ARG A 289 5.81 13.76 17.16
N GLY A 290 4.54 14.02 17.35
CA GLY A 290 4.07 15.09 18.22
C GLY A 290 4.26 16.47 17.60
N PRO A 291 3.43 16.87 16.63
CA PRO A 291 3.56 18.18 16.01
C PRO A 291 3.12 19.29 16.98
N THR A 292 3.83 20.41 16.94
CA THR A 292 3.52 21.63 17.72
C THR A 292 2.24 22.35 17.23
N ARG A 293 1.65 21.93 16.11
CA ARG A 293 0.43 22.49 15.52
C ARG A 293 -0.47 21.39 14.99
N ARG A 294 -1.79 21.61 14.97
CA ARG A 294 -2.76 20.71 14.33
C ARG A 294 -2.38 20.47 12.87
N VAL A 295 -2.15 19.22 12.50
CA VAL A 295 -1.83 18.80 11.14
C VAL A 295 -3.13 18.47 10.44
N GLN A 296 -3.37 19.10 9.28
CA GLN A 296 -4.52 18.74 8.46
C GLN A 296 -4.28 17.43 7.73
N ILE A 297 -5.16 16.46 7.95
CA ILE A 297 -5.17 15.20 7.22
C ILE A 297 -5.75 15.44 5.83
N PRO A 298 -5.12 14.93 4.75
CA PRO A 298 -5.71 15.02 3.42
C PRO A 298 -7.08 14.35 3.39
N ASP A 299 -8.09 15.10 3.04
CA ASP A 299 -9.46 14.60 2.96
C ASP A 299 -9.68 13.85 1.62
N PHE A 300 -9.84 12.53 1.73
CA PHE A 300 -10.20 11.64 0.62
C PHE A 300 -11.58 11.00 0.84
N THR A 301 -12.40 11.49 1.78
CA THR A 301 -13.71 10.91 2.12
C THR A 301 -14.71 10.94 0.96
N SER A 302 -14.52 11.85 -0.01
CA SER A 302 -15.30 11.87 -1.25
C SER A 302 -15.12 10.60 -2.11
N ARG A 303 -14.06 9.81 -1.88
CA ARG A 303 -13.86 8.50 -2.51
C ARG A 303 -14.75 7.46 -1.83
N ARG A 304 -15.37 6.62 -2.63
CA ARG A 304 -16.21 5.51 -2.16
C ARG A 304 -15.44 4.18 -2.13
N ASP A 305 -14.18 4.24 -1.68
CA ASP A 305 -13.27 3.09 -1.59
C ASP A 305 -12.58 3.05 -0.21
N GLU A 306 -11.79 2.02 0.03
CA GLU A 306 -11.08 1.77 1.28
C GLU A 306 -10.08 2.90 1.63
N ILE A 307 -9.62 3.66 0.65
CA ILE A 307 -8.75 4.83 0.87
C ILE A 307 -9.56 5.99 1.45
N GLY A 308 -10.80 6.17 1.01
CA GLY A 308 -11.73 7.15 1.57
C GLY A 308 -12.05 6.84 3.03
N GLU A 309 -12.39 5.58 3.35
CA GLU A 309 -12.65 5.12 4.72
C GLU A 309 -11.43 5.29 5.62
N LEU A 310 -10.25 4.91 5.13
CA LEU A 310 -9.00 5.09 5.87
C LEU A 310 -8.70 6.56 6.16
N SER A 311 -8.97 7.46 5.20
CA SER A 311 -8.80 8.90 5.38
C SER A 311 -9.72 9.44 6.47
N GLY A 312 -11.00 9.04 6.46
CA GLY A 312 -11.99 9.40 7.49
C GLY A 312 -11.57 8.90 8.88
N ALA A 313 -11.30 7.60 9.01
CA ALA A 313 -10.88 7.01 10.27
C ALA A 313 -9.60 7.63 10.85
N LEU A 314 -8.62 7.95 10.00
CA LEU A 314 -7.40 8.65 10.42
C LEU A 314 -7.69 10.09 10.88
N GLY A 315 -8.64 10.76 10.21
CA GLY A 315 -9.14 12.09 10.57
C GLY A 315 -9.76 12.09 11.96
N ASP A 316 -10.71 11.19 12.20
CA ASP A 316 -11.43 11.05 13.47
C ASP A 316 -10.47 10.69 14.62
N MET A 317 -9.57 9.73 14.38
CA MET A 317 -8.55 9.36 15.37
C MET A 317 -7.65 10.55 15.73
N THR A 318 -7.26 11.33 14.74
CA THR A 318 -6.38 12.49 14.96
C THR A 318 -7.11 13.62 15.67
N ALA A 319 -8.38 13.87 15.33
CA ALA A 319 -9.22 14.83 16.03
C ALA A 319 -9.35 14.46 17.52
N ALA A 320 -9.73 13.22 17.82
CA ALA A 320 -9.85 12.72 19.18
C ALA A 320 -8.53 12.83 19.97
N LEU A 321 -7.38 12.61 19.30
CA LEU A 321 -6.06 12.79 19.94
C LEU A 321 -5.80 14.24 20.30
N TYR A 322 -6.09 15.20 19.41
CA TYR A 322 -5.90 16.62 19.70
C TYR A 322 -6.84 17.12 20.78
N ASP A 323 -8.11 16.71 20.76
CA ASP A 323 -9.07 17.07 21.81
C ASP A 323 -8.60 16.56 23.18
N ARG A 324 -8.00 15.35 23.22
CA ARG A 324 -7.41 14.82 24.45
C ARG A 324 -6.18 15.59 24.91
N ILE A 325 -5.33 16.02 23.98
CA ILE A 325 -4.14 16.84 24.31
C ILE A 325 -4.60 18.19 24.88
N GLU A 326 -5.54 18.88 24.24
CA GLU A 326 -6.10 20.16 24.70
C GLU A 326 -6.71 20.03 26.11
N ALA A 327 -7.46 18.93 26.36
CA ALA A 327 -8.03 18.65 27.68
C ALA A 327 -6.94 18.45 28.76
N ILE A 328 -5.82 17.79 28.40
CA ILE A 328 -4.68 17.61 29.31
C ILE A 328 -3.96 18.95 29.56
N GLU A 329 -3.74 19.76 28.53
CA GLU A 329 -3.09 21.07 28.66
C GLU A 329 -3.92 22.03 29.50
N ALA A 330 -5.25 22.09 29.28
CA ALA A 330 -6.17 22.87 30.10
C ALA A 330 -6.12 22.40 31.57
N PHE A 331 -6.19 21.09 31.80
CA PHE A 331 -6.10 20.52 33.16
C PHE A 331 -4.78 20.88 33.86
N ALA A 332 -3.65 20.79 33.13
CA ALA A 332 -2.34 21.15 33.71
C ALA A 332 -2.24 22.63 34.08
N ALA A 333 -2.85 23.50 33.24
CA ALA A 333 -2.91 24.94 33.52
C ALA A 333 -3.76 25.23 34.77
N ASP A 334 -4.94 24.61 34.87
CA ASP A 334 -5.86 24.77 36.02
C ASP A 334 -5.21 24.27 37.32
N VAL A 335 -4.56 23.08 37.29
CA VAL A 335 -3.80 22.56 38.43
C VAL A 335 -2.70 23.52 38.86
N ALA A 336 -1.93 24.08 37.91
CA ALA A 336 -0.86 25.01 38.23
C ALA A 336 -1.38 26.28 38.91
N HIS A 337 -2.55 26.78 38.52
CA HIS A 337 -3.20 27.93 39.15
C HIS A 337 -3.70 27.60 40.56
N GLU A 338 -4.37 26.45 40.74
CA GLU A 338 -4.92 26.05 42.04
C GLU A 338 -3.84 25.65 43.09
N VAL A 339 -2.68 25.15 42.63
CA VAL A 339 -1.52 24.91 43.49
C VAL A 339 -0.80 26.21 43.86
N ARG A 340 -0.70 27.17 42.93
CA ARG A 340 -0.01 28.45 43.18
C ARG A 340 -0.75 29.31 44.22
N ASN A 341 -2.07 29.29 44.24
CA ASN A 341 -2.87 30.10 45.19
C ASN A 341 -2.53 29.82 46.64
N PRO A 342 -2.65 28.60 47.21
CA PRO A 342 -2.28 28.32 48.60
C PRO A 342 -0.81 28.49 48.87
N ILE A 343 0.11 28.19 47.91
CA ILE A 343 1.53 28.44 48.08
C ILE A 343 1.81 29.93 48.30
N THR A 344 1.17 30.81 47.52
CA THR A 344 1.31 32.27 47.70
C THR A 344 0.78 32.74 49.04
N SER A 345 -0.39 32.21 49.47
CA SER A 345 -0.97 32.49 50.80
C SER A 345 -0.05 32.07 51.92
N ILE A 346 0.47 30.83 51.89
CA ILE A 346 1.43 30.30 52.86
C ILE A 346 2.68 31.18 52.90
N SER A 347 3.25 31.53 51.73
CA SER A 347 4.47 32.38 51.68
C SER A 347 4.24 33.74 52.33
N SER A 348 3.10 34.39 52.03
CA SER A 348 2.72 35.67 52.62
C SER A 348 2.51 35.57 54.13
N ALA A 349 1.85 34.49 54.60
CA ALA A 349 1.64 34.27 56.03
C ALA A 349 2.94 34.03 56.77
N VAL A 350 3.89 33.29 56.19
CA VAL A 350 5.22 33.06 56.74
C VAL A 350 6.05 34.36 56.82
N GLU A 351 6.03 35.19 55.77
CA GLU A 351 6.70 36.49 55.77
C GLU A 351 6.15 37.41 56.85
N LEU A 352 4.83 37.42 57.04
CA LEU A 352 4.21 38.20 58.11
C LEU A 352 4.53 37.68 59.49
N LEU A 353 4.63 36.35 59.67
CA LEU A 353 5.07 35.73 60.95
C LEU A 353 6.51 36.11 61.26
N ALA A 354 7.41 36.16 60.25
CA ALA A 354 8.81 36.50 60.42
C ALA A 354 9.02 37.97 60.85
N GLN A 355 8.07 38.85 60.56
CA GLN A 355 8.08 40.26 60.97
C GLN A 355 7.73 40.45 62.49
N GLY A 356 7.27 39.42 63.18
CA GLY A 356 6.81 39.49 64.57
C GLY A 356 5.40 40.13 64.67
N GLY A 357 4.83 40.13 65.83
CA GLY A 357 3.51 40.77 66.03
C GLY A 357 2.80 40.25 67.29
N ASP A 358 1.57 40.70 67.49
CA ASP A 358 0.68 40.27 68.54
C ASP A 358 0.44 38.76 68.52
N PRO A 359 0.38 38.08 69.65
CA PRO A 359 0.11 36.63 69.77
C PRO A 359 -1.16 36.19 69.04
N GLU A 360 -2.24 36.96 69.04
CA GLU A 360 -3.48 36.64 68.34
C GLU A 360 -3.28 36.62 66.86
N ARG A 361 -2.45 37.53 66.31
CA ARG A 361 -2.14 37.58 64.87
C ARG A 361 -1.27 36.38 64.46
N GLN A 362 -0.33 35.96 65.29
CA GLN A 362 0.51 34.79 65.06
C GLN A 362 -0.33 33.49 65.02
N VAL A 363 -1.28 33.37 65.94
CA VAL A 363 -2.24 32.22 65.89
C VAL A 363 -3.05 32.19 64.59
N LYS A 364 -3.61 33.34 64.19
CA LYS A 364 -4.36 33.42 62.91
C LYS A 364 -3.49 33.06 61.71
N LEU A 365 -2.26 33.58 61.61
CA LEU A 365 -1.36 33.27 60.51
C LEU A 365 -0.96 31.77 60.49
N THR A 366 -0.73 31.18 61.67
CA THR A 366 -0.43 29.75 61.78
C THR A 366 -1.64 28.89 61.38
N THR A 367 -2.86 29.31 61.71
CA THR A 367 -4.09 28.65 61.28
C THR A 367 -4.24 28.69 59.75
N ILE A 368 -4.02 29.84 59.12
CA ILE A 368 -4.04 29.98 57.66
C ILE A 368 -3.03 29.01 57.00
N ILE A 369 -1.79 28.95 57.53
CA ILE A 369 -0.79 28.03 57.00
C ILE A 369 -1.25 26.57 57.11
N GLN A 370 -1.79 26.17 58.27
CA GLN A 370 -2.29 24.79 58.49
C GLN A 370 -3.46 24.45 57.54
N GLU A 371 -4.40 25.38 57.38
CA GLU A 371 -5.54 25.21 56.46
C GLU A 371 -5.10 25.09 55.00
N ASP A 372 -4.16 25.94 54.55
CA ASP A 372 -3.65 25.91 53.17
C ASP A 372 -2.78 24.66 52.91
N VAL A 373 -2.02 24.16 53.90
CA VAL A 373 -1.30 22.88 53.79
C VAL A 373 -2.28 21.72 53.70
N ALA A 374 -3.33 21.68 54.53
CA ALA A 374 -4.36 20.65 54.46
C ALA A 374 -5.16 20.72 53.14
N ARG A 375 -5.34 21.92 52.58
CA ARG A 375 -5.94 22.11 51.25
C ARG A 375 -5.04 21.55 50.14
N LEU A 376 -3.72 21.81 50.19
CA LEU A 376 -2.77 21.26 49.22
C LEU A 376 -2.73 19.73 49.26
N ASP A 377 -2.73 19.12 50.45
CA ASP A 377 -2.73 17.67 50.59
C ASP A 377 -3.97 17.03 49.92
N ARG A 378 -5.15 17.61 50.17
CA ARG A 378 -6.40 17.17 49.54
C ARG A 378 -6.38 17.37 48.03
N LEU A 379 -5.90 18.53 47.55
CA LEU A 379 -5.80 18.84 46.13
C LEU A 379 -4.90 17.83 45.38
N ILE A 380 -3.75 17.48 46.01
CA ILE A 380 -2.84 16.46 45.43
C ILE A 380 -3.52 15.08 45.41
N GLY A 381 -4.24 14.72 46.48
CA GLY A 381 -5.03 13.50 46.51
C GLY A 381 -6.08 13.44 45.40
N ASP A 382 -6.86 14.50 45.24
CA ASP A 382 -7.89 14.60 44.23
C ASP A 382 -7.33 14.60 42.78
N ILE A 383 -6.17 15.23 42.55
CA ILE A 383 -5.46 15.18 41.25
C ILE A 383 -4.99 13.75 40.97
N ALA A 384 -4.41 13.07 41.98
CA ALA A 384 -3.97 11.69 41.83
C ALA A 384 -5.16 10.75 41.52
N ASP A 385 -6.30 10.97 42.20
CA ASP A 385 -7.53 10.21 41.97
C ASP A 385 -8.09 10.49 40.56
N ALA A 386 -8.20 11.76 40.13
CA ALA A 386 -8.65 12.13 38.80
C ALA A 386 -7.79 11.50 37.69
N SER A 387 -6.46 11.48 37.89
CA SER A 387 -5.51 10.86 36.95
C SER A 387 -5.65 9.32 36.88
N ARG A 388 -6.04 8.68 37.98
CA ARG A 388 -6.22 7.22 38.03
C ARG A 388 -7.57 6.76 37.50
N VAL A 389 -8.60 7.59 37.59
CA VAL A 389 -9.96 7.23 37.13
C VAL A 389 -9.94 6.72 35.68
N ASP A 390 -9.30 7.44 34.76
CA ASP A 390 -9.22 7.04 33.33
C ASP A 390 -8.49 5.70 33.16
N ALA A 391 -7.41 5.47 33.91
CA ALA A 391 -6.61 4.26 33.79
C ALA A 391 -7.29 3.03 34.40
N GLU A 392 -8.04 3.22 35.50
CA GLU A 392 -8.77 2.15 36.16
C GLU A 392 -10.03 1.79 35.39
N LEU A 393 -10.79 2.78 34.89
CA LEU A 393 -11.99 2.53 34.06
C LEU A 393 -11.66 1.75 32.78
N ALA A 394 -10.43 1.88 32.26
CA ALA A 394 -9.98 1.12 31.08
C ALA A 394 -9.52 -0.31 31.39
N ARG A 395 -9.28 -0.68 32.67
CA ARG A 395 -8.64 -1.95 33.08
C ARG A 395 -9.42 -2.75 34.11
N ALA A 396 -10.36 -2.13 34.86
CA ALA A 396 -11.09 -2.81 35.91
C ALA A 396 -12.13 -3.78 35.32
N GLU A 397 -12.32 -4.90 36.00
CA GLU A 397 -13.43 -5.79 35.75
C GLU A 397 -14.74 -5.12 36.21
N ILE A 398 -15.72 -5.12 35.33
CA ILE A 398 -17.07 -4.61 35.62
C ILE A 398 -17.78 -5.69 36.41
N GLU A 399 -18.29 -5.33 37.60
CA GLU A 399 -18.99 -6.24 38.52
C GLU A 399 -20.45 -5.80 38.70
N ALA A 400 -21.27 -6.72 39.18
CA ALA A 400 -22.64 -6.43 39.56
C ALA A 400 -22.67 -5.73 40.92
N VAL A 401 -23.02 -4.44 40.96
CA VAL A 401 -23.03 -3.60 42.16
C VAL A 401 -24.46 -3.35 42.62
N ASP A 402 -24.79 -3.75 43.84
CA ASP A 402 -26.06 -3.40 44.51
C ASP A 402 -25.96 -1.96 45.08
N LEU A 403 -26.55 -1.02 44.33
CA LEU A 403 -26.58 0.41 44.71
C LEU A 403 -27.28 0.64 46.05
N THR A 404 -28.29 -0.17 46.37
CA THR A 404 -29.04 -0.06 47.64
C THR A 404 -28.16 -0.40 48.81
N GLN A 405 -27.42 -1.49 48.72
CA GLN A 405 -26.47 -1.90 49.76
C GLN A 405 -25.30 -0.90 49.87
N LEU A 406 -24.71 -0.49 48.76
CA LEU A 406 -23.65 0.50 48.74
C LEU A 406 -24.03 1.80 49.44
N ILE A 407 -25.19 2.35 49.13
CA ILE A 407 -25.68 3.60 49.75
C ILE A 407 -25.95 3.42 51.22
N ARG A 408 -26.56 2.31 51.65
CA ARG A 408 -26.80 2.04 53.10
C ARG A 408 -25.49 1.97 53.88
N VAL A 409 -24.48 1.32 53.36
CA VAL A 409 -23.14 1.24 53.98
C VAL A 409 -22.52 2.64 54.13
N LEU A 410 -22.53 3.42 53.05
CA LEU A 410 -21.93 4.76 53.03
C LEU A 410 -22.66 5.72 53.99
N VAL A 411 -23.98 5.68 54.04
CA VAL A 411 -24.74 6.49 54.97
C VAL A 411 -24.54 6.02 56.43
N GLY A 412 -24.41 4.72 56.65
CA GLY A 412 -24.03 4.18 57.98
C GLY A 412 -22.72 4.76 58.49
N ILE A 413 -21.69 4.70 57.65
CA ILE A 413 -20.37 5.28 57.98
C ILE A 413 -20.48 6.79 58.27
N GLN A 414 -21.21 7.53 57.41
CA GLN A 414 -21.37 8.98 57.60
C GLN A 414 -22.11 9.36 58.87
N ARG A 415 -23.08 8.54 59.33
CA ARG A 415 -23.79 8.74 60.59
C ARG A 415 -22.91 8.46 61.82
N GLU A 416 -21.98 7.48 61.71
CA GLU A 416 -21.10 7.12 62.81
C GLU A 416 -19.93 8.10 62.95
N THR A 417 -19.41 8.64 61.85
CA THR A 417 -18.28 9.57 61.82
C THR A 417 -18.68 11.03 62.00
N GLY A 418 -19.98 11.35 61.77
CA GLY A 418 -20.52 12.69 61.94
C GLY A 418 -20.51 13.11 63.43
N SER A 419 -19.96 14.28 63.75
CA SER A 419 -20.08 14.90 65.04
C SER A 419 -21.57 15.24 65.31
N GLY A 420 -22.07 15.15 66.54
CA GLY A 420 -23.49 15.26 66.92
C GLY A 420 -24.25 16.53 66.50
N ALA A 421 -23.72 17.35 65.64
CA ALA A 421 -24.29 18.55 65.02
C ALA A 421 -24.39 18.44 63.48
N SER A 422 -24.53 17.23 62.94
CA SER A 422 -24.65 17.00 61.47
C SER A 422 -26.10 16.91 61.03
N PRO A 423 -26.46 17.30 59.80
CA PRO A 423 -27.81 17.21 59.28
C PRO A 423 -28.34 15.77 59.31
N LYS A 424 -29.65 15.60 59.45
CA LYS A 424 -30.29 14.27 59.44
C LYS A 424 -30.28 13.69 58.05
N ILE A 425 -29.75 12.48 57.89
CA ILE A 425 -29.72 11.78 56.61
C ILE A 425 -30.82 10.73 56.60
N ASP A 426 -31.80 10.88 55.72
CA ASP A 426 -32.88 9.91 55.49
C ASP A 426 -32.66 9.19 54.17
N VAL A 427 -32.75 7.88 54.18
CA VAL A 427 -32.63 7.03 53.00
C VAL A 427 -33.98 6.38 52.70
N ASP A 428 -34.53 6.75 51.58
CA ASP A 428 -35.75 6.17 51.02
C ASP A 428 -35.36 5.21 49.88
N VAL A 429 -35.30 3.95 50.18
CA VAL A 429 -35.14 2.90 49.19
C VAL A 429 -36.50 2.29 48.99
N GLY A 430 -37.13 2.51 47.84
CA GLY A 430 -38.41 1.92 47.52
C GLY A 430 -38.41 0.41 47.80
N ASN A 431 -39.61 -0.13 48.05
CA ASN A 431 -39.80 -1.55 48.39
C ASN A 431 -39.41 -2.54 47.28
N ASP A 432 -38.86 -2.05 46.19
CA ASP A 432 -38.44 -2.83 45.04
C ASP A 432 -37.03 -3.42 45.21
N VAL A 433 -36.89 -4.62 44.68
CA VAL A 433 -35.72 -5.46 44.48
C VAL A 433 -34.42 -4.67 44.41
N ALA A 434 -33.33 -5.22 44.95
CA ALA A 434 -31.97 -4.71 44.84
C ALA A 434 -31.70 -4.12 43.43
N LEU A 435 -31.41 -2.80 43.37
CA LEU A 435 -31.08 -2.14 42.10
C LEU A 435 -29.61 -2.42 41.82
N VAL A 436 -29.37 -3.45 41.00
CA VAL A 436 -28.03 -3.88 40.60
C VAL A 436 -27.66 -3.21 39.27
N VAL A 437 -26.49 -2.61 39.22
CA VAL A 437 -25.93 -2.04 38.01
C VAL A 437 -24.56 -2.69 37.70
N GLU A 438 -24.18 -2.71 36.47
CA GLU A 438 -22.82 -3.11 36.08
C GLU A 438 -21.85 -1.94 36.30
N GLY A 439 -20.81 -2.15 37.10
CA GLY A 439 -19.85 -1.08 37.37
C GLY A 439 -18.69 -1.45 38.31
N ILE A 440 -17.94 -0.45 38.69
CA ILE A 440 -16.84 -0.55 39.64
C ILE A 440 -17.32 0.00 40.99
N GLU A 441 -17.54 -0.90 41.96
CA GLU A 441 -18.12 -0.55 43.28
C GLU A 441 -17.37 0.61 43.93
N GLY A 442 -16.03 0.57 44.00
CA GLY A 442 -15.21 1.61 44.60
C GLY A 442 -15.41 3.00 43.98
N ARG A 443 -15.63 3.05 42.64
CA ARG A 443 -15.85 4.30 41.89
C ARG A 443 -17.26 4.83 42.04
N LEU A 444 -18.25 3.97 41.97
CA LEU A 444 -19.66 4.34 42.30
C LEU A 444 -19.77 4.81 43.75
N GLY A 445 -19.08 4.15 44.67
CA GLY A 445 -18.94 4.60 46.05
C GLY A 445 -18.28 5.98 46.19
N GLN A 446 -17.31 6.31 45.36
CA GLN A 446 -16.67 7.64 45.30
C GLN A 446 -17.68 8.72 44.87
N VAL A 447 -18.48 8.46 43.86
CA VAL A 447 -19.57 9.37 43.44
C VAL A 447 -20.50 9.68 44.61
N MET A 448 -20.96 8.63 45.33
CA MET A 448 -21.86 8.80 46.45
C MET A 448 -21.22 9.55 47.61
N ARG A 449 -19.93 9.26 47.96
CA ARG A 449 -19.20 10.01 48.98
C ARG A 449 -19.08 11.50 48.64
N ASN A 450 -18.77 11.84 47.35
CA ASN A 450 -18.70 13.22 46.91
C ASN A 450 -20.05 13.96 47.04
N LEU A 451 -21.13 13.33 46.62
CA LEU A 451 -22.47 13.93 46.72
C LEU A 451 -22.92 14.09 48.16
N LEU A 452 -22.65 13.09 49.03
CA LEU A 452 -22.95 13.16 50.44
C LEU A 452 -22.14 14.24 51.15
N ALA A 453 -20.82 14.32 50.88
CA ALA A 453 -19.94 15.34 51.43
C ALA A 453 -20.44 16.74 51.09
N ASN A 454 -20.81 16.98 49.82
CA ASN A 454 -21.40 18.25 49.38
C ASN A 454 -22.73 18.52 50.12
N ALA A 455 -23.64 17.56 50.16
CA ALA A 455 -24.92 17.74 50.85
C ALA A 455 -24.76 18.06 52.35
N VAL A 456 -23.81 17.41 53.02
CA VAL A 456 -23.50 17.70 54.46
C VAL A 456 -22.90 19.08 54.62
N THR A 457 -21.98 19.50 53.77
CA THR A 457 -21.31 20.80 53.84
C THR A 457 -22.29 21.95 53.62
N PHE A 458 -23.15 21.85 52.64
CA PHE A 458 -24.06 22.96 52.29
C PHE A 458 -25.39 22.97 53.06
N SER A 459 -25.73 21.89 53.81
CA SER A 459 -26.93 21.84 54.65
C SER A 459 -26.70 22.54 55.97
N PRO A 460 -27.73 23.24 56.52
CA PRO A 460 -27.68 23.74 57.87
C PRO A 460 -27.62 22.55 58.87
N LYS A 461 -27.07 22.81 60.07
CA LYS A 461 -26.88 21.78 61.12
C LYS A 461 -28.17 21.04 61.51
N ASP A 462 -29.32 21.73 61.45
CA ASP A 462 -30.65 21.16 61.70
C ASP A 462 -31.37 20.73 60.41
N GLY A 463 -30.68 20.78 59.28
CA GLY A 463 -31.20 20.43 57.99
C GLY A 463 -31.38 18.92 57.76
N ARG A 464 -32.01 18.58 56.65
CA ARG A 464 -32.29 17.21 56.23
C ARG A 464 -31.65 16.92 54.88
N ILE A 465 -31.00 15.77 54.77
CA ILE A 465 -30.52 15.22 53.50
C ILE A 465 -31.38 14.00 53.19
N GLN A 466 -32.03 14.00 52.03
CA GLN A 466 -32.83 12.89 51.56
C GLN A 466 -32.19 12.19 50.38
N ILE A 467 -31.93 10.89 50.51
CA ILE A 467 -31.42 10.04 49.42
C ILE A 467 -32.55 9.10 49.00
N ARG A 468 -32.88 9.15 47.71
CA ARG A 468 -33.87 8.24 47.16
C ARG A 468 -33.22 7.39 46.06
N VAL A 469 -33.52 6.09 46.12
CA VAL A 469 -33.07 5.13 45.10
C VAL A 469 -34.31 4.50 44.48
N SER A 470 -34.48 4.62 43.20
CA SER A 470 -35.65 4.16 42.48
C SER A 470 -35.31 3.72 41.06
N ARG A 471 -36.20 2.92 40.47
CA ARG A 471 -36.15 2.63 39.04
C ARG A 471 -37.00 3.66 38.29
N ALA A 472 -36.38 4.37 37.35
CA ALA A 472 -37.06 5.38 36.52
C ALA A 472 -36.62 5.21 35.07
N GLU A 473 -37.56 5.13 34.13
CA GLU A 473 -37.31 5.07 32.68
C GLU A 473 -36.35 3.94 32.26
N GLY A 474 -36.40 2.78 32.95
CA GLY A 474 -35.51 1.66 32.68
C GLY A 474 -34.06 1.84 33.21
N ARG A 475 -33.82 2.88 34.03
CA ARG A 475 -32.54 3.17 34.67
C ARG A 475 -32.62 3.13 36.18
N ALA A 476 -31.50 2.89 36.84
CA ALA A 476 -31.35 3.10 38.27
C ALA A 476 -31.14 4.59 38.52
N ARG A 477 -32.07 5.24 39.21
CA ARG A 477 -32.00 6.65 39.57
C ARG A 477 -31.71 6.81 41.04
N ILE A 478 -30.62 7.56 41.33
CA ILE A 478 -30.26 7.99 42.68
C ILE A 478 -30.47 9.50 42.73
N THR A 479 -31.22 9.93 43.73
CA THR A 479 -31.47 11.36 43.98
C THR A 479 -30.92 11.71 45.36
N VAL A 480 -30.08 12.74 45.46
CA VAL A 480 -29.60 13.29 46.72
C VAL A 480 -30.13 14.72 46.83
N GLU A 481 -30.96 14.98 47.82
CA GLU A 481 -31.55 16.29 48.09
C GLU A 481 -31.03 16.82 49.43
N ASP A 482 -30.70 18.11 49.44
CA ASP A 482 -30.22 18.84 50.62
C ASP A 482 -31.13 20.03 50.95
N ASP A 483 -31.04 20.55 52.17
CA ASP A 483 -31.70 21.77 52.63
C ASP A 483 -30.76 22.98 52.62
N GLY A 484 -29.81 22.99 51.70
CA GLY A 484 -28.81 24.04 51.53
C GLY A 484 -29.37 25.31 50.84
N PRO A 485 -28.52 26.27 50.52
CA PRO A 485 -28.93 27.51 49.84
C PRO A 485 -29.36 27.28 48.37
N GLY A 486 -29.14 26.06 47.85
CA GLY A 486 -29.34 25.76 46.42
C GLY A 486 -28.10 26.15 45.57
N ILE A 487 -28.30 26.08 44.28
CA ILE A 487 -27.27 26.38 43.26
C ILE A 487 -27.63 27.73 42.63
N PRO A 488 -26.68 28.66 42.43
CA PRO A 488 -26.95 29.93 41.76
C PRO A 488 -27.62 29.73 40.39
N GLU A 489 -28.43 30.69 40.05
CA GLU A 489 -29.19 30.64 38.80
C GLU A 489 -28.27 30.57 37.58
N GLY A 490 -28.52 29.61 36.70
CA GLY A 490 -27.71 29.36 35.51
C GLY A 490 -26.43 28.52 35.74
N MET A 491 -26.10 28.15 36.99
CA MET A 491 -24.83 27.44 37.29
C MET A 491 -24.99 25.91 37.44
N CYS A 492 -26.16 25.35 37.24
CA CYS A 492 -26.42 23.90 37.41
C CYS A 492 -25.51 22.98 36.56
N GLU A 493 -25.05 23.45 35.42
CA GLU A 493 -24.06 22.74 34.60
C GLU A 493 -22.62 23.10 34.99
N ALA A 494 -22.36 24.35 35.30
CA ALA A 494 -21.02 24.86 35.63
C ALA A 494 -20.43 24.24 36.92
N ILE A 495 -21.28 23.82 37.88
CA ILE A 495 -20.80 23.17 39.11
C ILE A 495 -20.09 21.84 38.86
N PHE A 496 -20.23 21.23 37.68
CA PHE A 496 -19.52 20.04 37.26
C PHE A 496 -18.22 20.33 36.52
N GLU A 497 -17.89 21.60 36.30
CA GLU A 497 -16.57 22.00 35.78
C GLU A 497 -15.49 21.79 36.82
N ARG A 498 -14.26 21.56 36.37
CA ARG A 498 -13.12 21.34 37.26
C ARG A 498 -12.81 22.59 38.05
N PHE A 499 -12.49 22.44 39.33
CA PHE A 499 -12.12 23.53 40.23
C PHE A 499 -13.23 24.59 40.47
N TYR A 500 -14.46 24.31 40.07
CA TYR A 500 -15.59 25.18 40.42
C TYR A 500 -15.86 25.07 41.92
N THR A 501 -15.73 26.19 42.63
CA THR A 501 -16.02 26.31 44.07
C THR A 501 -16.83 27.56 44.34
N GLU A 502 -17.96 27.41 44.95
CA GLU A 502 -18.77 28.49 45.54
C GLU A 502 -18.81 28.31 47.05
N ARG A 503 -18.57 29.38 47.79
CA ARG A 503 -18.40 29.32 49.25
C ARG A 503 -19.62 29.81 49.96
N PRO A 504 -20.19 29.05 50.92
CA PRO A 504 -21.06 29.61 51.95
C PRO A 504 -20.29 30.59 52.84
N GLU A 505 -20.94 31.73 53.20
CA GLU A 505 -20.32 32.75 54.08
C GLU A 505 -19.91 32.20 55.46
N SER A 506 -20.36 31.02 55.86
CA SER A 506 -20.14 30.38 57.17
C SER A 506 -19.01 29.38 57.23
N GLU A 507 -18.30 29.10 56.12
CA GLU A 507 -17.29 28.05 56.07
C GLU A 507 -15.87 28.59 56.29
N ALA A 508 -15.08 27.88 57.11
CA ALA A 508 -13.63 28.12 57.28
C ALA A 508 -12.93 27.84 55.96
N PHE A 509 -11.89 28.63 55.66
CA PHE A 509 -11.10 28.56 54.42
C PHE A 509 -10.63 27.12 54.14
N GLY A 510 -10.99 26.50 52.96
CA GLY A 510 -10.28 25.33 52.44
C GLY A 510 -11.01 23.99 52.40
N GLY A 511 -12.36 23.94 52.54
CA GLY A 511 -13.10 22.68 52.67
C GLY A 511 -13.09 21.75 51.41
N HIS A 512 -13.07 22.30 50.21
CA HIS A 512 -13.23 21.53 48.96
C HIS A 512 -12.27 21.93 47.85
N SER A 513 -11.80 20.95 47.07
CA SER A 513 -10.87 21.14 45.94
C SER A 513 -11.57 21.60 44.64
N GLY A 514 -12.90 21.50 44.57
CA GLY A 514 -13.67 21.73 43.34
C GLY A 514 -13.55 20.61 42.28
N LEU A 515 -12.90 19.50 42.62
CA LEU A 515 -12.75 18.35 41.69
C LEU A 515 -13.80 17.25 41.91
N GLY A 516 -14.42 17.16 43.09
CA GLY A 516 -15.32 16.06 43.47
C GLY A 516 -16.50 15.86 42.51
N LEU A 517 -17.21 16.94 42.10
CA LEU A 517 -18.34 16.86 41.17
C LEU A 517 -17.89 16.56 39.75
N SER A 518 -16.78 17.11 39.30
CA SER A 518 -16.24 16.82 37.97
C SER A 518 -15.78 15.37 37.84
N ILE A 519 -15.14 14.82 38.86
CA ILE A 519 -14.79 13.39 38.96
C ILE A 519 -16.05 12.52 38.98
N SER A 520 -17.08 12.94 39.74
CA SER A 520 -18.35 12.21 39.78
C SER A 520 -19.01 12.15 38.41
N ARG A 521 -19.01 13.25 37.64
CA ARG A 521 -19.53 13.27 36.27
C ARG A 521 -18.74 12.34 35.33
N GLN A 522 -17.42 12.34 35.45
CA GLN A 522 -16.56 11.46 34.66
C GLN A 522 -16.80 9.97 34.97
N ILE A 523 -16.90 9.60 36.26
CA ILE A 523 -17.20 8.24 36.66
C ILE A 523 -18.58 7.80 36.14
N VAL A 524 -19.62 8.62 36.36
CA VAL A 524 -20.99 8.29 35.93
C VAL A 524 -21.08 8.15 34.41
N ALA A 525 -20.44 9.05 33.65
CA ALA A 525 -20.38 8.98 32.19
C ALA A 525 -19.66 7.70 31.71
N ALA A 526 -18.58 7.30 32.35
CA ALA A 526 -17.86 6.07 32.01
C ALA A 526 -18.68 4.78 32.29
N HIS A 527 -19.66 4.85 33.21
CA HIS A 527 -20.63 3.78 33.43
C HIS A 527 -21.89 3.89 32.54
N GLY A 528 -21.87 4.70 31.47
CA GLY A 528 -23.00 4.89 30.56
C GLY A 528 -24.18 5.64 31.18
N GLY A 529 -23.94 6.32 32.32
CA GLY A 529 -24.92 7.09 33.06
C GLY A 529 -24.89 8.59 32.76
N SER A 530 -25.72 9.34 33.46
CA SER A 530 -25.75 10.80 33.48
C SER A 530 -25.91 11.33 34.90
N ILE A 531 -25.27 12.46 35.19
CA ILE A 531 -25.46 13.21 36.45
C ILE A 531 -25.90 14.62 36.09
N ARG A 532 -26.90 15.12 36.84
CA ARG A 532 -27.37 16.49 36.70
C ARG A 532 -27.75 17.05 38.06
N ALA A 533 -27.83 18.38 38.16
CA ALA A 533 -28.24 19.09 39.36
C ALA A 533 -29.36 20.09 39.05
N GLU A 534 -30.24 20.28 40.00
CA GLU A 534 -31.36 21.22 39.91
C GLU A 534 -31.66 21.84 41.27
N ASN A 535 -32.26 23.02 41.28
CA ASN A 535 -32.72 23.65 42.51
C ASN A 535 -34.04 23.07 42.95
N ARG A 536 -34.21 22.91 44.26
CA ARG A 536 -35.44 22.43 44.89
C ARG A 536 -36.26 23.64 45.37
N PRO A 537 -37.37 23.99 44.69
CA PRO A 537 -38.27 25.06 45.16
C PRO A 537 -39.24 24.56 46.23
N ASN A 538 -39.66 25.44 47.10
CA ASN A 538 -40.83 25.20 47.97
C ASN A 538 -42.13 25.54 47.23
N GLU A 539 -43.28 25.40 47.91
CA GLU A 539 -44.60 25.69 47.36
C GLU A 539 -44.79 27.14 46.90
N SER A 540 -43.99 28.08 47.41
CA SER A 540 -43.97 29.49 47.01
C SER A 540 -42.94 29.82 45.92
N GLY A 541 -42.25 28.82 45.33
CA GLY A 541 -41.27 28.99 44.29
C GLY A 541 -39.87 29.43 44.77
N LYS A 542 -39.67 29.58 46.08
CA LYS A 542 -38.35 29.92 46.65
C LYS A 542 -37.45 28.68 46.69
N VAL A 543 -36.20 28.81 46.28
CA VAL A 543 -35.20 27.73 46.41
C VAL A 543 -34.95 27.43 47.86
N VAL A 544 -35.05 26.17 48.25
CA VAL A 544 -34.86 25.65 49.62
C VAL A 544 -33.84 24.52 49.69
N GLY A 545 -33.07 24.31 48.65
CA GLY A 545 -32.01 23.29 48.61
C GLY A 545 -31.63 22.93 47.17
N ALA A 546 -30.64 22.06 47.07
CA ALA A 546 -30.22 21.47 45.79
C ALA A 546 -30.66 20.01 45.68
N ARG A 547 -30.79 19.52 44.46
CA ARG A 547 -31.07 18.13 44.11
C ARG A 547 -30.06 17.66 43.08
N PHE A 548 -29.32 16.62 43.39
CA PHE A 548 -28.42 15.91 42.47
C PHE A 548 -29.09 14.60 42.03
N ILE A 549 -29.09 14.34 40.74
CA ILE A 549 -29.74 13.17 40.14
C ILE A 549 -28.68 12.41 39.34
N VAL A 550 -28.49 11.14 39.67
CA VAL A 550 -27.62 10.21 38.96
C VAL A 550 -28.47 9.12 38.33
N ASP A 551 -28.37 8.96 37.03
CA ASP A 551 -29.08 7.92 36.26
C ASP A 551 -28.02 6.94 35.71
N LEU A 552 -28.10 5.65 36.08
CA LEU A 552 -27.24 4.57 35.62
C LEU A 552 -28.02 3.53 34.82
N PRO A 553 -27.47 2.92 33.78
CA PRO A 553 -28.15 1.85 33.05
C PRO A 553 -28.33 0.62 33.96
N LEU A 554 -29.47 -0.03 33.86
CA LEU A 554 -29.70 -1.35 34.44
C LEU A 554 -29.23 -2.40 33.43
N PRO A 555 -28.70 -3.54 33.87
CA PRO A 555 -28.42 -4.65 32.99
C PRO A 555 -29.72 -5.15 32.35
N ASP A 556 -29.65 -5.59 31.09
CA ASP A 556 -30.78 -6.11 30.30
C ASP A 556 -31.44 -7.33 30.92
#